data_358eba0e848ff7669e5b56ccf5a0565d
#
_entry.id   358eba0e848ff7669e5b56ccf5a0565d
#
_cell.length_a   1.000
_cell.length_b   1.000
_cell.length_c   1.000
_cell.angle_alpha   90.00
_cell.angle_beta   90.00
_cell.angle_gamma   90.00
#
_symmetry.space_group_name_H-M   'P 1'
#
loop_
_entity.id
_entity.type
_entity.pdbx_description
1 polymer ?
#
loop_
_entity_poly.entity_id
_entity_poly.type
_entity_poly.pdbx_seq_one_letter_code
_entity_poly.pdbx_strand_id
1 'polypeptide(L)'
;MILLTLNSGSTSVKLAVYQTSAGPVPAAGDTPVRLESGHHSGNPIEPQAVLAAFLHKLRSPPDVVVHRVVHGGAHFTGPVRIDDGVAAEIGKLSELAPLHNPKALEWIEVARALCGKDVAQVAVFDTSFFAGLPRRAAEYALPARIGVDQGVRRYGFHGLAHEAMWRRWCELYPQLPGGGRLITVQLGGGCSMTAIEAGRAVDNSMGFSPLEGLVMATRSGDVDPSILPYLQRRLGLTGEQVVELLNQESGLAGISGKNANPSELLADPAPQSQFAVELYCYRLRKYIAAYCAVLGGCDGIVFGGGVGEHSPEVRERALAGMQWAGIELDAAANRAAQGTEGAIHSQRSKVRVQVVPVDEELVMVRSAARFVAER
;
A
#
# COMPACT_ATOMS: atom_id res chain seq x y z
N MET A 1 26.81 3.59 3.28
CA MET A 1 26.21 3.22 1.99
C MET A 1 25.13 4.24 1.64
N ILE A 2 25.11 4.72 0.42
CA ILE A 2 24.13 5.68 -0.12
C ILE A 2 23.10 4.91 -0.95
N LEU A 3 21.83 4.96 -0.56
CA LEU A 3 20.74 4.29 -1.27
C LEU A 3 19.78 5.32 -1.86
N LEU A 4 19.48 5.20 -3.15
CA LEU A 4 18.45 5.97 -3.84
C LEU A 4 17.19 5.10 -3.97
N THR A 5 16.06 5.57 -3.48
CA THR A 5 14.76 4.91 -3.66
C THR A 5 13.99 5.53 -4.81
N LEU A 6 13.39 4.69 -5.64
CA LEU A 6 12.46 5.02 -6.72
C LEU A 6 11.12 4.37 -6.41
N ASN A 7 10.21 5.14 -5.80
CA ASN A 7 8.86 4.69 -5.44
C ASN A 7 7.87 5.24 -6.49
N SER A 8 7.73 4.51 -7.59
CA SER A 8 6.86 4.88 -8.69
C SER A 8 5.43 4.37 -8.49
N GLY A 9 4.46 5.28 -8.53
CA GLY A 9 3.03 5.00 -8.60
C GLY A 9 2.49 5.13 -10.04
N SER A 10 1.17 5.06 -10.19
CA SER A 10 0.52 5.20 -11.51
C SER A 10 0.64 6.62 -12.09
N THR A 11 0.64 7.66 -11.26
CA THR A 11 0.63 9.07 -11.65
C THR A 11 1.65 9.92 -10.89
N SER A 12 2.51 9.31 -10.09
CA SER A 12 3.51 10.01 -9.30
C SER A 12 4.74 9.14 -9.07
N VAL A 13 5.87 9.80 -8.78
CA VAL A 13 7.08 9.15 -8.30
C VAL A 13 7.63 9.93 -7.10
N LYS A 14 8.04 9.20 -6.08
CA LYS A 14 8.82 9.72 -4.96
C LYS A 14 10.23 9.20 -5.08
N LEU A 15 11.18 10.12 -4.94
CA LEU A 15 12.61 9.87 -4.94
C LEU A 15 13.16 10.25 -3.57
N ALA A 16 14.00 9.41 -2.99
CA ALA A 16 14.69 9.80 -1.77
C ALA A 16 16.07 9.15 -1.69
N VAL A 17 17.03 9.86 -1.11
CA VAL A 17 18.37 9.35 -0.85
C VAL A 17 18.56 9.21 0.63
N TYR A 18 19.06 8.05 1.02
CA TYR A 18 19.36 7.72 2.39
C TYR A 18 20.82 7.32 2.56
N GLN A 19 21.36 7.68 3.70
CA GLN A 19 22.64 7.16 4.17
C GLN A 19 22.39 6.15 5.29
N THR A 20 23.00 4.97 5.15
CA THR A 20 23.06 3.97 6.20
C THR A 20 24.49 3.85 6.71
N SER A 21 24.70 3.38 7.95
CA SER A 21 26.02 3.01 8.43
C SER A 21 26.64 1.94 7.51
N ALA A 22 27.94 2.05 7.28
CA ALA A 22 28.69 1.06 6.53
C ALA A 22 28.99 -0.14 7.45
N GLY A 23 28.22 -1.23 7.31
CA GLY A 23 28.43 -2.48 8.02
C GLY A 23 27.56 -3.59 7.47
N PRO A 24 27.98 -4.87 7.64
CA PRO A 24 27.28 -6.02 7.07
C PRO A 24 25.89 -6.27 7.70
N VAL A 25 25.58 -5.62 8.79
CA VAL A 25 24.22 -5.58 9.38
C VAL A 25 24.04 -4.18 9.97
N PRO A 26 23.00 -3.39 9.61
CA PRO A 26 22.66 -2.22 10.38
C PRO A 26 22.46 -2.66 11.83
N ALA A 27 23.22 -2.08 12.76
CA ALA A 27 23.05 -2.39 14.17
C ALA A 27 21.58 -2.22 14.56
N ALA A 28 21.09 -3.07 15.45
CA ALA A 28 19.74 -2.89 15.98
C ALA A 28 19.63 -1.47 16.57
N GLY A 29 18.88 -0.58 15.90
CA GLY A 29 18.79 0.85 16.25
C GLY A 29 19.40 1.81 15.23
N ASP A 30 20.11 1.35 14.18
CA ASP A 30 20.62 2.20 13.12
C ASP A 30 19.45 2.66 12.22
N THR A 31 19.11 3.93 12.32
CA THR A 31 18.04 4.52 11.52
C THR A 31 18.68 5.19 10.30
N PRO A 32 18.32 4.76 9.06
CA PRO A 32 18.78 5.42 7.86
C PRO A 32 18.49 6.92 7.89
N VAL A 33 19.47 7.74 7.55
CA VAL A 33 19.32 9.20 7.52
C VAL A 33 18.93 9.62 6.11
N ARG A 34 17.77 10.29 5.98
CA ARG A 34 17.35 10.87 4.70
C ARG A 34 18.18 12.10 4.39
N LEU A 35 18.87 12.11 3.26
CA LEU A 35 19.73 13.20 2.81
C LEU A 35 19.01 14.15 1.86
N GLU A 36 18.18 13.62 0.97
CA GLU A 36 17.47 14.36 -0.08
C GLU A 36 16.15 13.68 -0.40
N SER A 37 15.16 14.42 -0.86
CA SER A 37 13.90 13.85 -1.35
C SER A 37 13.27 14.71 -2.45
N GLY A 38 12.47 14.07 -3.31
CA GLY A 38 11.70 14.72 -4.36
C GLY A 38 10.38 13.99 -4.60
N HIS A 39 9.35 14.75 -4.95
CA HIS A 39 8.07 14.21 -5.34
C HIS A 39 7.65 14.85 -6.65
N HIS A 40 7.33 14.04 -7.65
CA HIS A 40 6.83 14.47 -8.94
C HIS A 40 5.50 13.82 -9.21
N SER A 41 4.53 14.58 -9.67
CA SER A 41 3.20 14.10 -10.06
C SER A 41 2.82 14.70 -11.40
N GLY A 42 2.07 13.95 -12.18
CA GLY A 42 1.63 14.32 -13.52
C GLY A 42 1.42 13.10 -14.41
N ASN A 43 0.90 13.35 -15.59
CA ASN A 43 0.76 12.32 -16.61
C ASN A 43 0.89 12.97 -18.00
N PRO A 44 1.93 12.68 -18.80
CA PRO A 44 3.01 11.74 -18.50
C PRO A 44 4.09 12.30 -17.54
N ILE A 45 4.83 11.41 -16.86
CA ILE A 45 6.08 11.73 -16.16
C ILE A 45 7.20 11.28 -17.10
N GLU A 46 8.22 12.12 -17.28
CA GLU A 46 9.41 11.81 -18.06
C GLU A 46 10.53 11.29 -17.13
N PRO A 47 10.71 9.95 -16.99
CA PRO A 47 11.60 9.38 -15.97
C PRO A 47 13.04 9.84 -16.11
N GLN A 48 13.54 9.95 -17.35
CA GLN A 48 14.93 10.35 -17.61
C GLN A 48 15.20 11.78 -17.15
N ALA A 49 14.31 12.72 -17.46
CA ALA A 49 14.47 14.13 -17.08
C ALA A 49 14.36 14.30 -15.56
N VAL A 50 13.40 13.62 -14.94
CA VAL A 50 13.16 13.68 -13.49
C VAL A 50 14.34 13.10 -12.74
N LEU A 51 14.82 11.92 -13.12
CA LEU A 51 15.91 11.26 -12.42
C LEU A 51 17.24 12.01 -12.63
N ALA A 52 17.54 12.46 -13.84
CA ALA A 52 18.74 13.27 -14.11
C ALA A 52 18.77 14.53 -13.27
N ALA A 53 17.66 15.30 -13.25
CA ALA A 53 17.55 16.50 -12.44
C ALA A 53 17.70 16.23 -10.93
N PHE A 54 17.23 15.07 -10.45
CA PHE A 54 17.39 14.68 -9.05
C PHE A 54 18.83 14.28 -8.74
N LEU A 55 19.48 13.47 -9.59
CA LEU A 55 20.87 13.06 -9.42
C LEU A 55 21.84 14.24 -9.39
N HIS A 56 21.61 15.30 -10.17
CA HIS A 56 22.42 16.52 -10.15
C HIS A 56 22.43 17.25 -8.81
N LYS A 57 21.45 17.03 -7.95
CA LYS A 57 21.41 17.62 -6.60
C LYS A 57 22.26 16.84 -5.59
N LEU A 58 22.63 15.62 -5.92
CA LEU A 58 23.32 14.73 -4.99
C LEU A 58 24.79 15.09 -4.88
N ARG A 59 25.32 15.06 -3.66
CA ARG A 59 26.75 15.29 -3.39
C ARG A 59 27.64 14.08 -3.76
N SER A 60 27.02 12.89 -3.78
CA SER A 60 27.70 11.63 -4.10
C SER A 60 26.76 10.73 -4.87
N PRO A 61 27.25 9.92 -5.81
CA PRO A 61 26.43 8.94 -6.52
C PRO A 61 25.88 7.90 -5.54
N PRO A 62 24.73 7.27 -5.85
CA PRO A 62 24.23 6.17 -5.05
C PRO A 62 25.07 4.90 -5.22
N ASP A 63 25.26 4.16 -4.13
CA ASP A 63 25.86 2.81 -4.16
C ASP A 63 24.84 1.77 -4.62
N VAL A 64 23.54 2.00 -4.29
CA VAL A 64 22.42 1.10 -4.60
C VAL A 64 21.22 1.92 -5.01
N VAL A 65 20.50 1.49 -6.06
CA VAL A 65 19.19 2.02 -6.42
C VAL A 65 18.13 0.98 -6.07
N VAL A 66 17.11 1.41 -5.31
CA VAL A 66 16.04 0.56 -4.81
C VAL A 66 14.73 0.93 -5.50
N HIS A 67 14.14 -0.04 -6.19
CA HIS A 67 12.91 0.14 -6.96
C HIS A 67 11.72 -0.52 -6.26
N ARG A 68 10.63 0.21 -6.11
CA ARG A 68 9.34 -0.39 -5.80
C ARG A 68 8.76 -1.04 -7.04
N VAL A 69 8.40 -2.32 -6.93
CA VAL A 69 7.64 -3.07 -7.92
C VAL A 69 6.32 -3.52 -7.27
N VAL A 70 5.19 -3.22 -7.92
CA VAL A 70 3.88 -3.47 -7.29
C VAL A 70 3.59 -4.96 -7.20
N HIS A 71 3.89 -5.74 -8.23
CA HIS A 71 3.53 -7.17 -8.25
C HIS A 71 4.76 -8.05 -8.44
N GLY A 72 5.04 -8.86 -7.42
CA GLY A 72 6.14 -9.85 -7.42
C GLY A 72 5.70 -11.28 -7.81
N GLY A 73 4.41 -11.50 -8.08
CA GLY A 73 3.89 -12.85 -8.36
C GLY A 73 4.07 -13.78 -7.17
N ALA A 74 4.17 -15.07 -7.45
CA ALA A 74 4.46 -16.09 -6.46
C ALA A 74 5.98 -16.29 -6.25
N HIS A 75 6.82 -15.73 -7.12
CA HIS A 75 8.27 -15.97 -7.13
C HIS A 75 9.04 -14.97 -6.29
N PHE A 76 8.68 -13.69 -6.33
CA PHE A 76 9.41 -12.65 -5.61
C PHE A 76 8.79 -12.41 -4.24
N THR A 77 9.25 -13.17 -3.26
CA THR A 77 8.77 -13.11 -1.86
C THR A 77 9.63 -12.22 -0.96
N GLY A 78 10.63 -11.54 -1.50
CA GLY A 78 11.52 -10.63 -0.80
C GLY A 78 12.32 -9.78 -1.78
N PRO A 79 13.27 -8.95 -1.31
CA PRO A 79 14.14 -8.14 -2.15
C PRO A 79 14.97 -9.00 -3.10
N VAL A 80 15.22 -8.51 -4.31
CA VAL A 80 16.04 -9.20 -5.33
C VAL A 80 16.93 -8.22 -6.05
N ARG A 81 18.19 -8.63 -6.37
CA ARG A 81 19.06 -7.86 -7.26
C ARG A 81 18.52 -7.98 -8.68
N ILE A 82 18.39 -6.85 -9.37
CA ILE A 82 17.85 -6.80 -10.72
C ILE A 82 18.99 -7.03 -11.71
N ASP A 83 18.95 -8.16 -12.39
CA ASP A 83 19.65 -8.44 -13.63
C ASP A 83 18.64 -8.52 -14.80
N ASP A 84 19.10 -8.90 -15.98
CA ASP A 84 18.23 -8.99 -17.16
C ASP A 84 17.19 -10.12 -17.03
N GLY A 85 17.54 -11.21 -16.34
CA GLY A 85 16.62 -12.31 -16.05
C GLY A 85 15.49 -11.88 -15.11
N VAL A 86 15.84 -11.19 -14.02
CA VAL A 86 14.85 -10.65 -13.06
C VAL A 86 13.98 -9.59 -13.74
N ALA A 87 14.55 -8.69 -14.55
CA ALA A 87 13.77 -7.70 -15.28
C ALA A 87 12.78 -8.35 -16.25
N ALA A 88 13.19 -9.41 -16.97
CA ALA A 88 12.31 -10.17 -17.84
C ALA A 88 11.16 -10.87 -17.07
N GLU A 89 11.45 -11.46 -15.89
CA GLU A 89 10.42 -12.06 -15.04
C GLU A 89 9.42 -11.01 -14.49
N ILE A 90 9.90 -9.82 -14.06
CA ILE A 90 9.03 -8.71 -13.70
C ILE A 90 8.14 -8.29 -14.89
N GLY A 91 8.71 -8.32 -16.11
CA GLY A 91 8.00 -8.05 -17.36
C GLY A 91 6.81 -8.99 -17.59
N LYS A 92 7.00 -10.29 -17.36
CA LYS A 92 5.92 -11.30 -17.47
C LYS A 92 4.77 -11.02 -16.49
N LEU A 93 5.10 -10.50 -15.29
CA LEU A 93 4.10 -10.14 -14.28
C LEU A 93 3.30 -8.87 -14.64
N SER A 94 3.62 -8.20 -15.76
CA SER A 94 2.82 -7.06 -16.24
C SER A 94 1.38 -7.44 -16.58
N GLU A 95 1.09 -8.70 -16.90
CA GLU A 95 -0.27 -9.21 -17.07
C GLU A 95 -1.11 -9.08 -15.78
N LEU A 96 -0.46 -9.22 -14.61
CA LEU A 96 -1.09 -9.11 -13.30
C LEU A 96 -1.16 -7.66 -12.78
N ALA A 97 -0.28 -6.79 -13.26
CA ALA A 97 -0.19 -5.38 -12.85
C ALA A 97 0.11 -4.45 -14.05
N PRO A 98 -0.79 -4.38 -15.06
CA PRO A 98 -0.52 -3.71 -16.33
C PRO A 98 -0.31 -2.20 -16.20
N LEU A 99 -0.86 -1.57 -15.16
CA LEU A 99 -0.72 -0.13 -14.90
C LEU A 99 0.56 0.23 -14.11
N HIS A 100 1.27 -0.77 -13.55
CA HIS A 100 2.34 -0.52 -12.58
C HIS A 100 3.68 -1.16 -12.96
N ASN A 101 3.74 -2.46 -13.23
CA ASN A 101 5.00 -3.15 -13.51
C ASN A 101 5.73 -2.62 -14.75
N PRO A 102 5.05 -2.28 -15.88
CA PRO A 102 5.72 -1.66 -17.02
C PRO A 102 6.41 -0.33 -16.67
N LYS A 103 5.77 0.50 -15.83
CA LYS A 103 6.37 1.76 -15.35
C LYS A 103 7.58 1.52 -14.46
N ALA A 104 7.52 0.52 -13.59
CA ALA A 104 8.67 0.15 -12.76
C ALA A 104 9.87 -0.28 -13.61
N LEU A 105 9.64 -1.06 -14.68
CA LEU A 105 10.69 -1.45 -15.63
C LEU A 105 11.29 -0.25 -16.35
N GLU A 106 10.48 0.70 -16.78
CA GLU A 106 10.97 1.94 -17.39
C GLU A 106 11.92 2.70 -16.45
N TRP A 107 11.54 2.85 -15.17
CA TRP A 107 12.40 3.47 -14.15
C TRP A 107 13.69 2.68 -13.90
N ILE A 108 13.64 1.35 -13.93
CA ILE A 108 14.82 0.47 -13.82
C ILE A 108 15.80 0.73 -14.96
N GLU A 109 15.32 0.75 -16.20
CA GLU A 109 16.16 1.00 -17.38
C GLU A 109 16.78 2.41 -17.34
N VAL A 110 16.00 3.43 -17.01
CA VAL A 110 16.51 4.80 -16.89
C VAL A 110 17.54 4.92 -15.77
N ALA A 111 17.33 4.26 -14.63
CA ALA A 111 18.29 4.26 -13.54
C ALA A 111 19.60 3.55 -13.91
N ARG A 112 19.54 2.43 -14.65
CA ARG A 112 20.73 1.74 -15.20
C ARG A 112 21.53 2.65 -16.11
N ALA A 113 20.85 3.40 -16.97
CA ALA A 113 21.51 4.30 -17.92
C ALA A 113 22.19 5.50 -17.21
N LEU A 114 21.56 6.08 -16.20
CA LEU A 114 22.02 7.30 -15.54
C LEU A 114 22.98 7.06 -14.38
N CYS A 115 22.79 6.00 -13.59
CA CYS A 115 23.65 5.70 -12.45
C CYS A 115 24.87 4.84 -12.80
N GLY A 116 24.85 4.18 -13.98
CA GLY A 116 25.91 3.30 -14.44
C GLY A 116 25.65 1.82 -14.13
N LYS A 117 26.32 0.94 -14.92
CA LYS A 117 26.10 -0.52 -14.85
C LYS A 117 26.62 -1.16 -13.56
N ASP A 118 27.57 -0.52 -12.90
CA ASP A 118 28.21 -1.03 -11.68
C ASP A 118 27.39 -0.74 -10.43
N VAL A 119 26.42 0.19 -10.50
CA VAL A 119 25.52 0.50 -9.39
C VAL A 119 24.47 -0.61 -9.25
N ALA A 120 24.44 -1.24 -8.09
CA ALA A 120 23.49 -2.31 -7.80
C ALA A 120 22.04 -1.81 -7.86
N GLN A 121 21.18 -2.54 -8.54
CA GLN A 121 19.74 -2.28 -8.59
C GLN A 121 19.00 -3.35 -7.79
N VAL A 122 18.11 -2.97 -6.89
CA VAL A 122 17.36 -3.89 -6.04
C VAL A 122 15.85 -3.61 -6.20
N ALA A 123 15.08 -4.64 -6.50
CA ALA A 123 13.62 -4.57 -6.46
C ALA A 123 13.10 -4.96 -5.07
N VAL A 124 12.11 -4.22 -4.58
CA VAL A 124 11.27 -4.57 -3.44
C VAL A 124 9.82 -4.58 -3.90
N PHE A 125 9.02 -5.52 -3.39
CA PHE A 125 7.69 -5.79 -3.94
C PHE A 125 6.60 -5.53 -2.91
N ASP A 126 5.52 -4.86 -3.32
CA ASP A 126 4.35 -4.66 -2.45
C ASP A 126 3.74 -5.98 -1.99
N THR A 127 3.76 -7.00 -2.87
CA THR A 127 3.19 -8.31 -2.57
C THR A 127 4.05 -9.14 -1.61
N SER A 128 5.32 -8.79 -1.39
CA SER A 128 6.24 -9.60 -0.59
C SER A 128 5.84 -9.70 0.88
N PHE A 129 5.23 -8.65 1.46
CA PHE A 129 4.72 -8.66 2.84
C PHE A 129 3.64 -9.72 3.06
N PHE A 130 2.97 -10.13 1.99
CA PHE A 130 1.88 -11.11 1.97
C PHE A 130 2.28 -12.49 1.47
N ALA A 131 3.57 -12.73 1.23
CA ALA A 131 4.06 -14.03 0.73
C ALA A 131 3.69 -15.20 1.67
N GLY A 132 3.60 -14.92 2.98
CA GLY A 132 3.24 -15.88 4.01
C GLY A 132 1.76 -15.97 4.37
N LEU A 133 0.84 -15.41 3.54
CA LEU A 133 -0.60 -15.53 3.81
C LEU A 133 -1.02 -16.98 3.98
N PRO A 134 -1.81 -17.32 5.03
CA PRO A 134 -2.34 -18.66 5.20
C PRO A 134 -3.20 -19.05 4.00
N ARG A 135 -3.16 -20.34 3.64
CA ARG A 135 -3.88 -20.87 2.48
C ARG A 135 -5.36 -20.46 2.44
N ARG A 136 -6.04 -20.49 3.59
CA ARG A 136 -7.45 -20.10 3.72
C ARG A 136 -7.73 -18.61 3.40
N ALA A 137 -6.73 -17.74 3.52
CA ALA A 137 -6.83 -16.33 3.15
C ALA A 137 -6.32 -16.07 1.73
N ALA A 138 -5.41 -16.90 1.24
CA ALA A 138 -4.78 -16.72 -0.06
C ALA A 138 -5.57 -17.33 -1.23
N GLU A 139 -6.28 -18.43 -1.01
CA GLU A 139 -7.00 -19.13 -2.08
C GLU A 139 -8.44 -18.64 -2.22
N TYR A 140 -8.88 -18.52 -3.47
CA TYR A 140 -10.30 -18.37 -3.79
C TYR A 140 -10.99 -19.72 -3.80
N ALA A 141 -12.28 -19.76 -3.50
CA ALA A 141 -13.09 -20.99 -3.55
C ALA A 141 -13.36 -21.42 -5.02
N LEU A 142 -12.30 -21.69 -5.76
CA LEU A 142 -12.31 -22.09 -7.15
C LEU A 142 -11.76 -23.51 -7.30
N PRO A 143 -12.19 -24.28 -8.34
CA PRO A 143 -11.52 -25.54 -8.68
C PRO A 143 -10.03 -25.32 -8.93
N ALA A 144 -9.16 -26.22 -8.39
CA ALA A 144 -7.71 -26.05 -8.47
C ALA A 144 -7.21 -25.75 -9.89
N ARG A 145 -7.74 -26.45 -10.90
CA ARG A 145 -7.36 -26.29 -12.33
C ARG A 145 -7.54 -24.87 -12.91
N ILE A 146 -8.38 -24.03 -12.30
CA ILE A 146 -8.62 -22.63 -12.72
C ILE A 146 -8.28 -21.63 -11.60
N GLY A 147 -7.90 -22.11 -10.42
CA GLY A 147 -7.48 -21.35 -9.28
C GLY A 147 -5.97 -21.46 -9.07
N VAL A 148 -5.57 -22.15 -8.01
CA VAL A 148 -4.17 -22.19 -7.56
C VAL A 148 -3.21 -22.74 -8.62
N ASP A 149 -3.63 -23.69 -9.46
CA ASP A 149 -2.80 -24.25 -10.54
C ASP A 149 -2.49 -23.23 -11.65
N GLN A 150 -3.27 -22.15 -11.75
CA GLN A 150 -3.07 -21.04 -12.67
C GLN A 150 -2.52 -19.78 -11.97
N GLY A 151 -2.11 -19.87 -10.71
CA GLY A 151 -1.66 -18.72 -9.94
C GLY A 151 -2.78 -17.74 -9.56
N VAL A 152 -4.05 -18.13 -9.72
CA VAL A 152 -5.19 -17.29 -9.32
C VAL A 152 -5.38 -17.43 -7.81
N ARG A 153 -4.82 -16.46 -7.11
CA ARG A 153 -4.86 -16.38 -5.65
C ARG A 153 -4.88 -14.92 -5.20
N ARG A 154 -5.16 -14.70 -3.94
CA ARG A 154 -4.96 -13.40 -3.29
C ARG A 154 -3.47 -13.18 -3.07
N TYR A 155 -2.95 -12.06 -3.60
CA TYR A 155 -1.55 -11.64 -3.42
C TYR A 155 -1.41 -10.62 -2.30
N GLY A 156 -2.37 -9.71 -2.15
CA GLY A 156 -2.28 -8.55 -1.26
C GLY A 156 -1.37 -7.45 -1.83
N PHE A 157 -1.66 -6.20 -1.48
CA PHE A 157 -0.94 -5.04 -2.02
C PHE A 157 -0.73 -3.97 -0.93
N HIS A 158 0.01 -2.92 -1.26
CA HIS A 158 0.49 -1.90 -0.34
C HIS A 158 1.36 -2.48 0.80
N GLY A 159 2.09 -3.56 0.53
CA GLY A 159 2.88 -4.26 1.55
C GLY A 159 3.90 -3.36 2.23
N LEU A 160 4.56 -2.46 1.48
CA LEU A 160 5.51 -1.51 2.05
C LEU A 160 4.84 -0.56 3.04
N ALA A 161 3.63 -0.06 2.72
CA ALA A 161 2.88 0.81 3.61
C ALA A 161 2.40 0.06 4.86
N HIS A 162 1.88 -1.16 4.72
CA HIS A 162 1.47 -1.98 5.86
C HIS A 162 2.65 -2.38 6.74
N GLU A 163 3.79 -2.70 6.16
CA GLU A 163 5.03 -2.98 6.89
C GLU A 163 5.53 -1.74 7.64
N ALA A 164 5.48 -0.55 7.03
CA ALA A 164 5.85 0.71 7.69
C ALA A 164 4.99 0.96 8.94
N MET A 165 3.67 0.84 8.80
CA MET A 165 2.72 1.00 9.92
C MET A 165 2.95 -0.05 11.02
N TRP A 166 3.15 -1.32 10.65
CA TRP A 166 3.42 -2.39 11.60
C TRP A 166 4.74 -2.17 12.36
N ARG A 167 5.82 -1.81 11.66
CA ARG A 167 7.11 -1.54 12.30
C ARG A 167 7.01 -0.39 13.28
N ARG A 168 6.35 0.72 12.87
CA ARG A 168 6.17 1.86 13.76
C ARG A 168 5.29 1.51 14.96
N TRP A 169 4.25 0.72 14.77
CA TRP A 169 3.42 0.19 15.85
C TRP A 169 4.25 -0.61 16.87
N CYS A 170 5.15 -1.49 16.41
CA CYS A 170 6.04 -2.26 17.30
C CYS A 170 6.99 -1.36 18.09
N GLU A 171 7.48 -0.26 17.49
CA GLU A 171 8.30 0.73 18.19
C GLU A 171 7.50 1.47 19.28
N LEU A 172 6.25 1.82 19.02
CA LEU A 172 5.36 2.50 19.96
C LEU A 172 4.88 1.57 21.09
N TYR A 173 4.70 0.28 20.81
CA TYR A 173 4.15 -0.69 21.74
C TYR A 173 5.03 -1.95 21.86
N PRO A 174 6.28 -1.81 22.36
CA PRO A 174 7.26 -2.91 22.42
C PRO A 174 6.85 -4.04 23.36
N GLN A 175 5.87 -3.80 24.25
CA GLN A 175 5.30 -4.82 25.13
C GLN A 175 4.38 -5.82 24.42
N LEU A 176 4.00 -5.57 23.15
CA LEU A 176 3.20 -6.49 22.33
C LEU A 176 4.11 -7.32 21.42
N PRO A 177 4.34 -8.61 21.71
CA PRO A 177 5.22 -9.45 20.90
C PRO A 177 4.80 -9.46 19.43
N GLY A 178 5.72 -9.07 18.51
CA GLY A 178 5.44 -8.94 17.09
C GLY A 178 4.31 -7.97 16.73
N GLY A 179 3.91 -7.09 17.68
CA GLY A 179 2.82 -6.13 17.50
C GLY A 179 1.43 -6.67 17.90
N GLY A 180 1.33 -7.91 18.38
CA GLY A 180 0.06 -8.52 18.76
C GLY A 180 -0.88 -8.74 17.58
N ARG A 181 -2.19 -8.53 17.78
CA ARG A 181 -3.26 -8.60 16.76
C ARG A 181 -3.56 -7.20 16.26
N LEU A 182 -3.05 -6.88 15.10
CA LEU A 182 -3.05 -5.53 14.54
C LEU A 182 -3.86 -5.45 13.24
N ILE A 183 -4.62 -4.40 13.09
CA ILE A 183 -5.23 -4.02 11.80
C ILE A 183 -4.56 -2.75 11.31
N THR A 184 -3.92 -2.80 10.14
CA THR A 184 -3.37 -1.63 9.48
C THR A 184 -4.30 -1.19 8.36
N VAL A 185 -4.58 0.11 8.28
CA VAL A 185 -5.57 0.73 7.40
C VAL A 185 -4.88 1.77 6.55
N GLN A 186 -4.51 1.41 5.33
CA GLN A 186 -3.86 2.28 4.35
C GLN A 186 -4.92 2.97 3.50
N LEU A 187 -5.07 4.29 3.64
CA LEU A 187 -6.06 5.10 2.93
C LEU A 187 -5.38 6.21 2.13
N GLY A 188 -5.40 6.06 0.83
CA GLY A 188 -4.88 7.02 -0.15
C GLY A 188 -5.80 7.07 -1.37
N GLY A 189 -5.27 7.29 -2.57
CA GLY A 189 -6.01 7.09 -3.82
C GLY A 189 -6.41 5.63 -4.01
N GLY A 190 -5.50 4.69 -3.68
CA GLY A 190 -5.82 3.28 -3.40
C GLY A 190 -6.03 3.07 -1.90
N CYS A 191 -6.89 2.12 -1.53
CA CYS A 191 -7.18 1.80 -0.15
C CYS A 191 -7.05 0.31 0.10
N SER A 192 -6.40 -0.07 1.18
CA SER A 192 -6.34 -1.46 1.63
C SER A 192 -6.29 -1.57 3.15
N MET A 193 -6.57 -2.76 3.62
CA MET A 193 -6.55 -3.10 5.03
C MET A 193 -5.85 -4.45 5.20
N THR A 194 -5.05 -4.60 6.24
CA THR A 194 -4.34 -5.85 6.53
C THR A 194 -4.57 -6.27 7.97
N ALA A 195 -4.92 -7.53 8.16
CA ALA A 195 -4.89 -8.18 9.46
C ALA A 195 -3.50 -8.78 9.68
N ILE A 196 -2.86 -8.43 10.80
CA ILE A 196 -1.50 -8.85 11.16
C ILE A 196 -1.56 -9.53 12.54
N GLU A 197 -1.01 -10.73 12.64
CA GLU A 197 -0.88 -11.46 13.90
C GLU A 197 0.59 -11.73 14.19
N ALA A 198 1.08 -11.23 15.31
CA ALA A 198 2.47 -11.41 15.76
C ALA A 198 3.51 -11.14 14.64
N GLY A 199 3.30 -10.08 13.86
CA GLY A 199 4.21 -9.64 12.80
C GLY A 199 4.01 -10.31 11.44
N ARG A 200 2.99 -11.17 11.28
CA ARG A 200 2.67 -11.84 10.01
C ARG A 200 1.33 -11.37 9.47
N ALA A 201 1.28 -10.98 8.21
CA ALA A 201 0.01 -10.74 7.55
C ALA A 201 -0.79 -12.05 7.47
N VAL A 202 -2.04 -12.02 7.95
CA VAL A 202 -2.95 -13.17 7.92
C VAL A 202 -4.12 -12.98 6.98
N ASP A 203 -4.38 -11.72 6.56
CA ASP A 203 -5.33 -11.37 5.51
C ASP A 203 -5.01 -9.98 4.95
N ASN A 204 -5.45 -9.69 3.72
CA ASN A 204 -5.42 -8.37 3.10
C ASN A 204 -6.69 -8.14 2.28
N SER A 205 -7.24 -6.94 2.31
CA SER A 205 -8.49 -6.63 1.59
C SER A 205 -8.34 -6.64 0.07
N MET A 206 -7.14 -6.36 -0.46
CA MET A 206 -6.86 -6.52 -1.89
C MET A 206 -6.54 -7.99 -2.19
N GLY A 207 -6.97 -8.46 -3.35
CA GLY A 207 -6.94 -9.87 -3.71
C GLY A 207 -5.96 -10.23 -4.80
N PHE A 208 -6.48 -10.81 -5.89
CA PHE A 208 -5.73 -11.15 -7.10
C PHE A 208 -5.14 -9.88 -7.76
N SER A 209 -5.88 -8.80 -7.71
CA SER A 209 -5.46 -7.48 -8.16
C SER A 209 -5.76 -6.42 -7.09
N PRO A 210 -5.25 -5.18 -7.23
CA PRO A 210 -5.55 -4.11 -6.31
C PRO A 210 -6.95 -3.48 -6.52
N LEU A 211 -7.87 -4.17 -7.22
CA LEU A 211 -9.25 -3.74 -7.42
C LEU A 211 -10.18 -4.21 -6.28
N GLU A 212 -10.00 -5.47 -5.83
CA GLU A 212 -10.82 -6.11 -4.78
C GLU A 212 -10.70 -5.37 -3.45
N GLY A 213 -11.74 -5.42 -2.64
CA GLY A 213 -11.76 -4.97 -1.25
C GLY A 213 -12.51 -3.67 -1.02
N LEU A 214 -11.83 -2.67 -0.49
CA LEU A 214 -12.40 -1.38 -0.11
C LEU A 214 -12.81 -0.54 -1.32
N VAL A 215 -13.81 0.32 -1.13
CA VAL A 215 -14.06 1.43 -2.05
C VAL A 215 -12.85 2.35 -2.04
N MET A 216 -12.42 2.81 -3.22
CA MET A 216 -11.22 3.65 -3.37
C MET A 216 -11.59 4.95 -4.11
N ALA A 217 -10.60 5.74 -4.47
CA ALA A 217 -10.82 6.97 -5.21
C ALA A 217 -11.63 6.74 -6.50
N THR A 218 -11.17 5.83 -7.35
CA THR A 218 -11.77 5.51 -8.65
C THR A 218 -12.11 4.02 -8.80
N ARG A 219 -11.68 3.15 -7.85
CA ARG A 219 -11.92 1.71 -7.90
C ARG A 219 -13.15 1.34 -7.09
N SER A 220 -13.94 0.43 -7.62
CA SER A 220 -15.19 -0.02 -6.99
C SER A 220 -15.00 -0.75 -5.65
N GLY A 221 -13.88 -1.45 -5.45
CA GLY A 221 -13.77 -2.47 -4.44
C GLY A 221 -14.62 -3.69 -4.78
N ASP A 222 -15.08 -4.43 -3.79
CA ASP A 222 -15.87 -5.64 -3.95
C ASP A 222 -17.15 -5.41 -4.75
N VAL A 223 -17.33 -6.21 -5.78
CA VAL A 223 -18.56 -6.31 -6.58
C VAL A 223 -18.94 -7.77 -6.77
N ASP A 224 -20.23 -8.03 -7.00
CA ASP A 224 -20.69 -9.36 -7.42
C ASP A 224 -20.14 -9.67 -8.82
N PRO A 225 -19.45 -10.81 -9.04
CA PRO A 225 -18.92 -11.19 -10.35
C PRO A 225 -19.96 -11.21 -11.47
N SER A 226 -21.25 -11.45 -11.16
CA SER A 226 -22.35 -11.46 -12.13
C SER A 226 -22.62 -10.08 -12.75
N ILE A 227 -22.12 -9.01 -12.11
CA ILE A 227 -22.19 -7.65 -12.64
C ILE A 227 -21.39 -7.54 -13.95
N LEU A 228 -20.25 -8.23 -14.07
CA LEU A 228 -19.38 -8.14 -15.26
C LEU A 228 -20.13 -8.54 -16.55
N PRO A 229 -20.65 -9.77 -16.69
CA PRO A 229 -21.39 -10.15 -17.89
C PRO A 229 -22.72 -9.39 -18.07
N TYR A 230 -23.30 -8.87 -16.99
CA TYR A 230 -24.48 -8.00 -17.09
C TYR A 230 -24.13 -6.66 -17.75
N LEU A 231 -23.07 -5.98 -17.30
CA LEU A 231 -22.62 -4.73 -17.88
C LEU A 231 -22.13 -4.90 -19.32
N GLN A 232 -21.43 -5.99 -19.63
CA GLN A 232 -21.03 -6.31 -21.00
C GLN A 232 -22.25 -6.31 -21.95
N ARG A 233 -23.28 -7.05 -21.60
CA ARG A 233 -24.51 -7.11 -22.41
C ARG A 233 -25.29 -5.80 -22.42
N ARG A 234 -25.37 -5.10 -21.29
CA ARG A 234 -26.19 -3.90 -21.15
C ARG A 234 -25.59 -2.68 -21.83
N LEU A 235 -24.26 -2.55 -21.79
CA LEU A 235 -23.52 -1.40 -22.30
C LEU A 235 -22.75 -1.68 -23.60
N GLY A 236 -22.71 -2.94 -24.07
CA GLY A 236 -21.93 -3.33 -25.26
C GLY A 236 -20.41 -3.32 -25.02
N LEU A 237 -19.95 -3.44 -23.77
CA LEU A 237 -18.53 -3.39 -23.40
C LEU A 237 -17.86 -4.75 -23.53
N THR A 238 -16.53 -4.75 -23.78
CA THR A 238 -15.69 -5.95 -23.62
C THR A 238 -15.41 -6.23 -22.14
N GLY A 239 -14.83 -7.40 -21.81
CA GLY A 239 -14.42 -7.72 -20.45
C GLY A 239 -13.40 -6.74 -19.91
N GLU A 240 -12.41 -6.38 -20.73
CA GLU A 240 -11.36 -5.41 -20.38
C GLU A 240 -11.94 -4.03 -20.11
N GLN A 241 -12.88 -3.57 -20.92
CA GLN A 241 -13.55 -2.28 -20.72
C GLN A 241 -14.37 -2.24 -19.43
N VAL A 242 -15.02 -3.36 -19.05
CA VAL A 242 -15.71 -3.43 -17.75
C VAL A 242 -14.71 -3.37 -16.60
N VAL A 243 -13.57 -4.08 -16.68
CA VAL A 243 -12.52 -4.01 -15.68
C VAL A 243 -11.93 -2.61 -15.60
N GLU A 244 -11.74 -1.93 -16.71
CA GLU A 244 -11.29 -0.53 -16.77
C GLU A 244 -12.28 0.42 -16.08
N LEU A 245 -13.58 0.31 -16.37
CA LEU A 245 -14.65 1.06 -15.73
C LEU A 245 -14.61 0.87 -14.20
N LEU A 246 -14.45 -0.37 -13.73
CA LEU A 246 -14.37 -0.67 -12.29
C LEU A 246 -13.09 -0.10 -11.64
N ASN A 247 -12.01 0.08 -12.38
CA ASN A 247 -10.74 0.63 -11.88
C ASN A 247 -10.68 2.16 -11.94
N GLN A 248 -11.27 2.79 -12.97
CA GLN A 248 -11.01 4.20 -13.27
C GLN A 248 -12.23 5.11 -13.14
N GLU A 249 -13.46 4.57 -13.29
CA GLU A 249 -14.69 5.35 -13.35
C GLU A 249 -15.68 5.01 -12.21
N SER A 250 -15.22 4.24 -11.24
CA SER A 250 -16.03 3.79 -10.10
C SER A 250 -15.60 4.48 -8.79
N GLY A 251 -15.79 3.83 -7.68
CA GLY A 251 -15.37 4.33 -6.37
C GLY A 251 -16.02 5.65 -5.98
N LEU A 252 -15.29 6.47 -5.24
CA LEU A 252 -15.77 7.78 -4.79
C LEU A 252 -16.11 8.70 -5.97
N ALA A 253 -15.26 8.73 -6.99
CA ALA A 253 -15.49 9.55 -8.19
C ALA A 253 -16.76 9.12 -8.92
N GLY A 254 -16.93 7.81 -9.17
CA GLY A 254 -18.09 7.28 -9.88
C GLY A 254 -19.41 7.53 -9.14
N ILE A 255 -19.42 7.41 -7.81
CA ILE A 255 -20.64 7.63 -7.00
C ILE A 255 -20.97 9.12 -6.88
N SER A 256 -19.97 9.97 -6.64
CA SER A 256 -20.18 11.41 -6.47
C SER A 256 -20.44 12.13 -7.80
N GLY A 257 -19.99 11.57 -8.93
CA GLY A 257 -19.95 12.25 -10.23
C GLY A 257 -19.00 13.45 -10.26
N LYS A 258 -18.07 13.53 -9.31
CA LYS A 258 -17.13 14.64 -9.11
C LYS A 258 -15.70 14.13 -8.98
N ASN A 259 -14.97 14.66 -8.01
CA ASN A 259 -13.63 14.18 -7.71
C ASN A 259 -13.62 13.00 -6.72
N ALA A 260 -12.44 12.45 -6.48
CA ALA A 260 -12.24 11.27 -5.68
C ALA A 260 -11.65 11.57 -4.28
N ASN A 261 -11.57 12.84 -3.89
CA ASN A 261 -10.97 13.23 -2.60
C ASN A 261 -12.02 13.21 -1.47
N PRO A 262 -11.91 12.29 -0.48
CA PRO A 262 -12.89 12.21 0.60
C PRO A 262 -13.07 13.51 1.38
N SER A 263 -12.00 14.29 1.58
CA SER A 263 -12.08 15.55 2.33
C SER A 263 -12.90 16.61 1.59
N GLU A 264 -12.77 16.68 0.26
CA GLU A 264 -13.57 17.60 -0.56
C GLU A 264 -15.04 17.13 -0.63
N LEU A 265 -15.27 15.81 -0.73
CA LEU A 265 -16.62 15.25 -0.72
C LEU A 265 -17.32 15.45 0.63
N LEU A 266 -16.58 15.41 1.73
CA LEU A 266 -17.11 15.72 3.07
C LEU A 266 -17.59 17.17 3.18
N ALA A 267 -16.89 18.10 2.55
CA ALA A 267 -17.24 19.53 2.53
C ALA A 267 -18.38 19.85 1.54
N ASP A 268 -18.67 18.95 0.59
CA ASP A 268 -19.72 19.14 -0.41
C ASP A 268 -21.08 18.68 0.12
N PRO A 269 -22.09 19.57 0.25
CA PRO A 269 -23.42 19.22 0.75
C PRO A 269 -24.28 18.41 -0.25
N ALA A 270 -23.79 18.16 -1.47
CA ALA A 270 -24.53 17.40 -2.48
C ALA A 270 -24.83 15.97 -1.98
N PRO A 271 -26.06 15.46 -2.13
CA PRO A 271 -26.45 14.14 -1.62
C PRO A 271 -25.54 13.01 -2.12
N GLN A 272 -25.10 13.05 -3.39
CA GLN A 272 -24.23 12.05 -3.98
C GLN A 272 -22.83 12.06 -3.33
N SER A 273 -22.28 13.24 -3.01
CA SER A 273 -20.99 13.38 -2.32
C SER A 273 -21.06 12.84 -0.90
N GLN A 274 -22.12 13.17 -0.16
CA GLN A 274 -22.33 12.63 1.18
C GLN A 274 -22.53 11.12 1.18
N PHE A 275 -23.30 10.59 0.23
CA PHE A 275 -23.50 9.15 0.07
C PHE A 275 -22.20 8.42 -0.31
N ALA A 276 -21.37 9.00 -1.18
CA ALA A 276 -20.06 8.41 -1.54
C ALA A 276 -19.18 8.21 -0.29
N VAL A 277 -19.10 9.22 0.58
CA VAL A 277 -18.33 9.13 1.83
C VAL A 277 -18.98 8.17 2.82
N GLU A 278 -20.31 8.16 2.92
CA GLU A 278 -21.03 7.22 3.79
C GLU A 278 -20.72 5.76 3.39
N LEU A 279 -20.83 5.43 2.09
CA LEU A 279 -20.53 4.10 1.57
C LEU A 279 -19.05 3.73 1.80
N TYR A 280 -18.12 4.67 1.56
CA TYR A 280 -16.71 4.48 1.81
C TYR A 280 -16.44 4.12 3.29
N CYS A 281 -16.95 4.91 4.23
CA CYS A 281 -16.78 4.65 5.66
C CYS A 281 -17.50 3.37 6.13
N TYR A 282 -18.67 3.05 5.54
CA TYR A 282 -19.38 1.80 5.80
C TYR A 282 -18.54 0.58 5.41
N ARG A 283 -17.89 0.60 4.24
CA ARG A 283 -17.01 -0.49 3.79
C ARG A 283 -15.77 -0.62 4.68
N LEU A 284 -15.16 0.50 5.10
CA LEU A 284 -14.06 0.49 6.06
C LEU A 284 -14.47 -0.21 7.37
N ARG A 285 -15.61 0.19 7.95
CA ARG A 285 -16.13 -0.42 9.19
C ARG A 285 -16.38 -1.91 9.04
N LYS A 286 -16.99 -2.32 7.93
CA LYS A 286 -17.25 -3.74 7.63
C LYS A 286 -15.96 -4.56 7.61
N TYR A 287 -14.91 -4.08 6.96
CA TYR A 287 -13.63 -4.76 6.91
C TYR A 287 -12.89 -4.76 8.25
N ILE A 288 -12.93 -3.67 9.02
CA ILE A 288 -12.37 -3.63 10.38
C ILE A 288 -13.04 -4.70 11.25
N ALA A 289 -14.37 -4.79 11.23
CA ALA A 289 -15.11 -5.79 11.99
C ALA A 289 -14.78 -7.23 11.55
N ALA A 290 -14.68 -7.46 10.23
CA ALA A 290 -14.28 -8.76 9.69
C ALA A 290 -12.89 -9.16 10.16
N TYR A 291 -11.94 -8.23 10.18
CA TYR A 291 -10.58 -8.51 10.60
C TYR A 291 -10.43 -8.65 12.11
N CYS A 292 -11.25 -7.99 12.92
CA CYS A 292 -11.38 -8.32 14.34
C CYS A 292 -11.81 -9.80 14.53
N ALA A 293 -12.71 -10.29 13.69
CA ALA A 293 -13.13 -11.71 13.73
C ALA A 293 -12.03 -12.65 13.23
N VAL A 294 -11.32 -12.33 12.14
CA VAL A 294 -10.20 -13.12 11.60
C VAL A 294 -9.09 -13.28 12.63
N LEU A 295 -8.79 -12.22 13.40
CA LEU A 295 -7.76 -12.20 14.43
C LEU A 295 -8.23 -12.79 15.77
N GLY A 296 -9.52 -13.10 15.94
CA GLY A 296 -10.08 -13.51 17.23
C GLY A 296 -10.02 -12.40 18.29
N GLY A 297 -10.06 -11.13 17.87
CA GLY A 297 -9.94 -9.91 18.64
C GLY A 297 -8.96 -8.92 18.02
N CYS A 298 -8.76 -7.78 18.66
CA CYS A 298 -7.88 -6.74 18.13
C CYS A 298 -7.16 -6.04 19.29
N ASP A 299 -5.84 -5.88 19.21
CA ASP A 299 -5.04 -5.14 20.19
C ASP A 299 -4.79 -3.70 19.70
N GLY A 300 -4.80 -3.49 18.36
CA GLY A 300 -4.61 -2.18 17.78
C GLY A 300 -5.11 -1.99 16.36
N ILE A 301 -5.41 -0.75 16.01
CA ILE A 301 -5.73 -0.29 14.67
C ILE A 301 -4.81 0.88 14.35
N VAL A 302 -4.16 0.83 13.18
CA VAL A 302 -3.28 1.91 12.70
C VAL A 302 -3.83 2.47 11.40
N PHE A 303 -4.10 3.78 11.38
CA PHE A 303 -4.44 4.52 10.18
C PHE A 303 -3.19 5.17 9.59
N GLY A 304 -2.99 5.01 8.28
CA GLY A 304 -1.93 5.63 7.50
C GLY A 304 -2.38 5.97 6.09
N GLY A 305 -1.48 6.59 5.33
CA GLY A 305 -1.77 7.11 4.00
C GLY A 305 -2.52 8.44 4.04
N GLY A 306 -2.52 9.17 2.92
CA GLY A 306 -2.96 10.56 2.88
C GLY A 306 -4.32 10.84 3.50
N VAL A 307 -5.33 9.99 3.25
CA VAL A 307 -6.67 10.12 3.86
C VAL A 307 -6.65 9.65 5.32
N GLY A 308 -5.98 8.52 5.60
CA GLY A 308 -5.87 7.98 6.96
C GLY A 308 -5.19 8.94 7.92
N GLU A 309 -4.16 9.65 7.46
CA GLU A 309 -3.40 10.63 8.23
C GLU A 309 -4.13 11.98 8.39
N HIS A 310 -4.78 12.48 7.31
CA HIS A 310 -5.25 13.86 7.25
C HIS A 310 -6.76 14.05 7.41
N SER A 311 -7.57 12.96 7.49
CA SER A 311 -9.03 13.07 7.59
C SER A 311 -9.57 12.48 8.91
N PRO A 312 -9.63 13.29 9.99
CA PRO A 312 -10.22 12.86 11.27
C PRO A 312 -11.67 12.41 11.12
N GLU A 313 -12.45 13.02 10.23
CA GLU A 313 -13.87 12.71 9.99
C GLU A 313 -14.04 11.32 9.37
N VAL A 314 -13.13 10.92 8.45
CA VAL A 314 -13.17 9.57 7.89
C VAL A 314 -12.87 8.52 8.96
N ARG A 315 -11.85 8.75 9.81
CA ARG A 315 -11.52 7.83 10.91
C ARG A 315 -12.68 7.71 11.91
N GLU A 316 -13.30 8.83 12.28
CA GLU A 316 -14.45 8.87 13.17
C GLU A 316 -15.65 8.11 12.57
N ARG A 317 -16.03 8.39 11.32
CA ARG A 317 -17.14 7.72 10.64
C ARG A 317 -16.87 6.23 10.42
N ALA A 318 -15.64 5.85 10.13
CA ALA A 318 -15.24 4.44 9.95
C ALA A 318 -15.36 3.64 11.25
N LEU A 319 -15.08 4.25 12.40
CA LEU A 319 -15.12 3.58 13.70
C LEU A 319 -16.43 3.83 14.50
N ALA A 320 -17.35 4.62 13.95
CA ALA A 320 -18.62 4.91 14.61
C ALA A 320 -19.42 3.62 14.87
N GLY A 321 -19.93 3.45 16.11
CA GLY A 321 -20.73 2.29 16.51
C GLY A 321 -19.93 1.01 16.75
N MET A 322 -18.59 1.10 16.92
CA MET A 322 -17.74 -0.07 17.16
C MET A 322 -17.38 -0.30 18.64
N GLN A 323 -18.08 0.34 19.58
CA GLN A 323 -17.87 0.16 21.03
C GLN A 323 -18.08 -1.29 21.48
N TRP A 324 -18.95 -2.03 20.81
CA TRP A 324 -19.16 -3.46 21.04
C TRP A 324 -17.87 -4.30 20.83
N ALA A 325 -16.97 -3.85 19.94
CA ALA A 325 -15.66 -4.45 19.70
C ALA A 325 -14.57 -3.88 20.62
N GLY A 326 -14.93 -3.00 21.55
CA GLY A 326 -14.00 -2.34 22.46
C GLY A 326 -13.22 -1.19 21.81
N ILE A 327 -13.71 -0.65 20.70
CA ILE A 327 -13.09 0.46 19.94
C ILE A 327 -13.85 1.74 20.26
N GLU A 328 -13.17 2.71 20.87
CA GLU A 328 -13.75 4.00 21.19
C GLU A 328 -12.72 5.11 20.94
N LEU A 329 -13.09 6.12 20.14
CA LEU A 329 -12.23 7.26 19.83
C LEU A 329 -12.32 8.36 20.88
N ASP A 330 -11.21 9.07 21.08
CA ASP A 330 -11.19 10.40 21.67
C ASP A 330 -11.28 11.43 20.53
N ALA A 331 -12.37 12.19 20.49
CA ALA A 331 -12.64 13.14 19.40
C ALA A 331 -11.63 14.29 19.34
N ALA A 332 -11.10 14.73 20.49
CA ALA A 332 -10.10 15.81 20.54
C ALA A 332 -8.74 15.29 20.05
N ALA A 333 -8.30 14.12 20.53
CA ALA A 333 -7.08 13.48 20.09
C ALA A 333 -7.14 13.12 18.61
N ASN A 334 -8.29 12.64 18.10
CA ASN A 334 -8.48 12.33 16.69
C ASN A 334 -8.29 13.56 15.79
N ARG A 335 -8.82 14.72 16.18
CA ARG A 335 -8.61 15.98 15.46
C ARG A 335 -7.15 16.46 15.55
N ALA A 336 -6.54 16.36 16.73
CA ALA A 336 -5.16 16.78 16.94
C ALA A 336 -4.13 15.95 16.13
N ALA A 337 -4.45 14.68 15.82
CA ALA A 337 -3.61 13.80 15.01
C ALA A 337 -3.80 14.00 13.48
N GLN A 338 -4.30 15.14 13.04
CA GLN A 338 -4.39 15.46 11.61
C GLN A 338 -3.00 15.75 11.03
N GLY A 339 -2.51 14.86 10.17
CA GLY A 339 -1.19 14.97 9.54
C GLY A 339 -0.01 14.72 10.48
N THR A 340 -0.27 14.23 11.69
CA THR A 340 0.76 13.96 12.70
C THR A 340 0.54 12.60 13.35
N GLU A 341 1.63 11.99 13.85
CA GLU A 341 1.53 10.78 14.64
C GLU A 341 0.80 11.04 15.96
N GLY A 342 -0.14 10.15 16.32
CA GLY A 342 -0.84 10.29 17.59
C GLY A 342 -1.77 9.13 17.91
N ALA A 343 -1.90 8.82 19.20
CA ALA A 343 -2.93 7.93 19.73
C ALA A 343 -4.27 8.66 19.74
N ILE A 344 -5.31 8.03 19.20
CA ILE A 344 -6.63 8.64 19.02
C ILE A 344 -7.77 7.87 19.70
N HIS A 345 -7.45 6.88 20.50
CA HIS A 345 -8.42 6.10 21.29
C HIS A 345 -8.68 6.76 22.65
N SER A 346 -9.90 6.59 23.15
CA SER A 346 -10.25 7.04 24.49
C SER A 346 -9.65 6.15 25.57
N GLN A 347 -9.62 6.64 26.82
CA GLN A 347 -9.17 5.83 27.97
C GLN A 347 -10.05 4.60 28.23
N ARG A 348 -11.29 4.58 27.73
CA ARG A 348 -12.21 3.44 27.87
C ARG A 348 -12.06 2.42 26.76
N SER A 349 -11.34 2.77 25.69
CA SER A 349 -11.11 1.86 24.57
C SER A 349 -10.23 0.69 25.00
N LYS A 350 -10.64 -0.52 24.66
CA LYS A 350 -9.84 -1.74 24.87
C LYS A 350 -8.84 -1.95 23.72
N VAL A 351 -9.17 -1.41 22.55
CA VAL A 351 -8.34 -1.45 21.35
C VAL A 351 -7.64 -0.11 21.19
N ARG A 352 -6.32 -0.13 21.03
CA ARG A 352 -5.56 1.08 20.74
C ARG A 352 -5.80 1.52 19.31
N VAL A 353 -5.98 2.82 19.08
CA VAL A 353 -6.09 3.37 17.73
C VAL A 353 -5.02 4.44 17.55
N GLN A 354 -4.24 4.31 16.48
CA GLN A 354 -3.06 5.13 16.23
C GLN A 354 -3.12 5.71 14.81
N VAL A 355 -2.66 6.95 14.65
CA VAL A 355 -2.32 7.53 13.34
C VAL A 355 -0.80 7.45 13.19
N VAL A 356 -0.34 6.94 12.05
CA VAL A 356 1.09 6.82 11.74
C VAL A 356 1.35 7.35 10.33
N PRO A 357 2.20 8.36 10.17
CA PRO A 357 2.70 8.78 8.86
C PRO A 357 3.46 7.63 8.18
N VAL A 358 3.05 7.30 6.97
CA VAL A 358 3.61 6.17 6.25
C VAL A 358 4.87 6.57 5.49
N ASP A 359 5.99 5.92 5.80
CA ASP A 359 7.27 6.07 5.11
C ASP A 359 7.64 4.75 4.41
N GLU A 360 7.14 4.57 3.17
CA GLU A 360 7.45 3.41 2.34
C GLU A 360 8.93 3.39 1.94
N GLU A 361 9.51 4.58 1.67
CA GLU A 361 10.91 4.72 1.26
C GLU A 361 11.86 4.19 2.35
N LEU A 362 11.55 4.41 3.62
CA LEU A 362 12.34 3.87 4.73
C LEU A 362 12.29 2.34 4.77
N VAL A 363 11.13 1.73 4.49
CA VAL A 363 11.00 0.27 4.39
C VAL A 363 11.81 -0.26 3.22
N MET A 364 11.76 0.40 2.06
CA MET A 364 12.57 0.05 0.88
C MET A 364 14.06 0.05 1.21
N VAL A 365 14.54 1.10 1.86
CA VAL A 365 15.95 1.23 2.28
C VAL A 365 16.36 0.13 3.26
N ARG A 366 15.58 -0.09 4.31
CA ARG A 366 15.87 -1.13 5.31
C ARG A 366 15.93 -2.52 4.66
N SER A 367 14.99 -2.82 3.76
CA SER A 367 14.93 -4.10 3.04
C SER A 367 16.12 -4.30 2.11
N ALA A 368 16.47 -3.29 1.33
CA ALA A 368 17.60 -3.36 0.38
C ALA A 368 18.94 -3.38 1.12
N ALA A 369 19.13 -2.56 2.16
CA ALA A 369 20.37 -2.52 2.94
C ALA A 369 20.65 -3.88 3.58
N ARG A 370 19.65 -4.52 4.18
CA ARG A 370 19.76 -5.87 4.74
C ARG A 370 20.13 -6.89 3.65
N PHE A 371 19.41 -6.86 2.54
CA PHE A 371 19.65 -7.78 1.43
C PHE A 371 21.07 -7.68 0.86
N VAL A 372 21.61 -6.46 0.72
CA VAL A 372 22.98 -6.24 0.21
C VAL A 372 24.03 -6.66 1.25
N ALA A 373 23.74 -6.50 2.55
CA ALA A 373 24.66 -6.85 3.61
C ALA A 373 24.79 -8.38 3.85
N GLU A 374 23.77 -9.16 3.50
CA GLU A 374 23.74 -10.63 3.64
C GLU A 374 24.43 -11.37 2.48
N ARG A 375 24.94 -10.64 1.46
CA ARG A 375 25.61 -11.18 0.26
C ARG A 375 27.02 -10.70 0.09
#